data_d85aaea7be756b229758fca380a3cb10
#
_entry.id   d85aaea7be756b229758fca380a3cb10
#
_cell.length_a   1.000
_cell.length_b   1.000
_cell.length_c   1.000
_cell.angle_alpha   90.00
_cell.angle_beta   90.00
_cell.angle_gamma   90.00
#
_symmetry.space_group_name_H-M   'P 1'
#
loop_
_entity.id
_entity.type
_entity.pdbx_description
1 polymer ?
#
loop_
_entity_poly.entity_id
_entity_poly.type
_entity_poly.pdbx_seq_one_letter_code
_entity_poly.pdbx_strand_id
1 'polypeptide(L)'
;MPEAVPLNFTEDDETWLASKLSGAAGALGAEAIELRNWLLCFGCLLEELRVVVSSLADWMENSSPPWAAYGAPMACCMVAFDKILGLRLVGIGETLRWALAKIGLRTAEDQAKTACGSLQLCAVLEAGI
;
A
#
# COMPACT_ATOMS: atom_id res chain seq x y z
N MET A 1 -5.81 19.78 -16.84
CA MET A 1 -5.38 18.53 -16.23
C MET A 1 -6.47 17.51 -16.48
N PRO A 2 -6.17 16.28 -16.86
CA PRO A 2 -7.21 15.25 -16.93
C PRO A 2 -7.88 15.10 -15.56
N GLU A 3 -9.18 14.92 -15.57
CA GLU A 3 -9.95 14.69 -14.36
C GLU A 3 -9.53 13.36 -13.75
N ALA A 4 -9.22 13.34 -12.46
CA ALA A 4 -8.81 12.11 -11.79
C ALA A 4 -10.01 11.15 -11.73
N VAL A 5 -9.83 9.95 -12.25
CA VAL A 5 -10.85 8.90 -12.15
C VAL A 5 -10.78 8.30 -10.74
N PRO A 6 -11.89 8.28 -9.99
CA PRO A 6 -11.88 7.70 -8.65
C PRO A 6 -11.53 6.21 -8.70
N LEU A 7 -10.70 5.77 -7.76
CA LEU A 7 -10.37 4.37 -7.57
C LEU A 7 -11.48 3.70 -6.77
N ASN A 8 -11.85 2.49 -7.16
CA ASN A 8 -12.81 1.66 -6.45
C ASN A 8 -12.12 0.38 -5.99
N PHE A 9 -12.16 0.11 -4.70
CA PHE A 9 -11.55 -1.07 -4.10
C PHE A 9 -12.59 -2.15 -3.85
N THR A 10 -12.20 -3.40 -4.11
CA THR A 10 -13.08 -4.57 -4.01
C THR A 10 -12.52 -5.59 -3.02
N GLU A 11 -13.34 -6.54 -2.58
CA GLU A 11 -12.91 -7.65 -1.72
C GLU A 11 -11.83 -8.53 -2.37
N ASP A 12 -11.84 -8.63 -3.70
CA ASP A 12 -10.81 -9.36 -4.45
C ASP A 12 -9.46 -8.66 -4.34
N ASP A 13 -9.45 -7.34 -4.32
CA ASP A 13 -8.22 -6.56 -4.15
C ASP A 13 -7.62 -6.77 -2.77
N GLU A 14 -8.44 -6.88 -1.74
CA GLU A 14 -7.99 -7.14 -0.38
C GLU A 14 -7.47 -8.56 -0.20
N THR A 15 -8.13 -9.55 -0.80
CA THR A 15 -7.66 -10.94 -0.79
C THR A 15 -6.32 -11.05 -1.52
N TRP A 16 -6.19 -10.40 -2.66
CA TRP A 16 -4.92 -10.31 -3.38
C TRP A 16 -3.85 -9.60 -2.54
N LEU A 17 -4.18 -8.44 -1.96
CA LEU A 17 -3.27 -7.70 -1.08
C LEU A 17 -2.75 -8.59 0.04
N ALA A 18 -3.65 -9.24 0.78
CA ALA A 18 -3.29 -10.10 1.88
C ALA A 18 -2.30 -11.19 1.45
N SER A 19 -2.49 -11.77 0.25
CA SER A 19 -1.56 -12.77 -0.31
C SER A 19 -0.15 -12.23 -0.57
N LYS A 20 -0.01 -10.92 -0.77
CA LYS A 20 1.24 -10.22 -1.10
C LYS A 20 1.86 -9.46 0.07
N LEU A 21 1.21 -9.46 1.23
CA LEU A 21 1.74 -8.82 2.41
C LEU A 21 2.95 -9.59 2.96
N SER A 22 4.08 -8.90 3.01
CA SER A 22 5.33 -9.38 3.59
C SER A 22 6.18 -8.19 4.01
N GLY A 23 7.06 -8.36 4.96
CA GLY A 23 7.99 -7.32 5.39
C GLY A 23 8.02 -7.15 6.90
N ALA A 24 8.92 -6.29 7.36
CA ALA A 24 9.09 -5.96 8.77
C ALA A 24 8.03 -4.96 9.23
N ALA A 25 7.78 -4.97 10.53
CA ALA A 25 6.91 -3.99 11.19
C ALA A 25 7.43 -2.55 11.01
N GLY A 26 6.53 -1.62 10.84
CA GLY A 26 6.82 -0.19 10.86
C GLY A 26 6.94 0.37 12.28
N ALA A 27 6.81 1.69 12.40
CA ALA A 27 6.99 2.42 13.66
C ALA A 27 5.96 2.02 14.74
N LEU A 28 4.76 1.62 14.35
CA LEU A 28 3.70 1.17 15.26
C LEU A 28 3.83 -0.31 15.65
N GLY A 29 4.77 -1.04 15.09
CA GLY A 29 5.05 -2.44 15.43
C GLY A 29 4.11 -3.47 14.79
N ALA A 30 3.17 -3.06 13.94
CA ALA A 30 2.29 -3.99 13.25
C ALA A 30 3.03 -4.75 12.13
N GLU A 31 3.11 -6.06 12.25
CA GLU A 31 3.77 -6.91 11.27
C GLU A 31 2.85 -7.22 10.06
N ALA A 32 3.46 -7.38 8.90
CA ALA A 32 2.74 -7.74 7.67
C ALA A 32 1.98 -9.07 7.81
N ILE A 33 2.53 -10.02 8.55
CA ILE A 33 1.89 -11.31 8.81
C ILE A 33 0.62 -11.18 9.66
N GLU A 34 0.60 -10.24 10.62
CA GLU A 34 -0.57 -9.98 11.45
C GLU A 34 -1.71 -9.39 10.61
N LEU A 35 -1.42 -8.35 9.83
CA LEU A 35 -2.41 -7.74 8.94
C LEU A 35 -2.92 -8.74 7.89
N ARG A 36 -2.04 -9.58 7.35
CA ARG A 36 -2.41 -10.68 6.46
C ARG A 36 -3.39 -11.64 7.14
N ASN A 37 -3.10 -12.08 8.36
CA ASN A 37 -3.94 -13.00 9.10
C ASN A 37 -5.31 -12.38 9.40
N TRP A 38 -5.36 -11.11 9.72
CA TRP A 38 -6.62 -10.38 9.92
C TRP A 38 -7.46 -10.35 8.65
N LEU A 39 -6.85 -10.08 7.49
CA LEU A 39 -7.55 -9.99 6.22
C LEU A 39 -7.92 -11.35 5.60
N LEU A 40 -7.37 -12.47 6.10
CA LEU A 40 -7.65 -13.81 5.57
C LEU A 40 -8.39 -14.71 6.56
N CYS A 41 -8.20 -14.52 7.86
CA CYS A 41 -8.60 -15.51 8.87
C CYS A 41 -9.31 -14.90 10.08
N PHE A 42 -9.96 -13.73 9.96
CA PHE A 42 -10.60 -13.04 11.09
C PHE A 42 -11.95 -13.65 11.52
N GLY A 43 -12.29 -14.83 11.03
CA GLY A 43 -13.51 -15.54 11.40
C GLY A 43 -14.78 -14.87 10.87
N CYS A 44 -15.81 -14.79 11.69
CA CYS A 44 -17.11 -14.22 11.29
C CYS A 44 -17.10 -12.70 11.02
N LEU A 45 -16.07 -11.99 11.48
CA LEU A 45 -15.93 -10.55 11.26
C LEU A 45 -15.04 -10.20 10.06
N LEU A 46 -14.64 -11.20 9.29
CA LEU A 46 -13.72 -11.01 8.15
C LEU A 46 -14.29 -10.06 7.10
N GLU A 47 -15.56 -10.26 6.73
CA GLU A 47 -16.22 -9.43 5.72
C GLU A 47 -16.36 -7.97 6.20
N GLU A 48 -16.76 -7.78 7.45
CA GLU A 48 -16.87 -6.44 8.03
C GLU A 48 -15.51 -5.73 8.07
N LEU A 49 -14.45 -6.44 8.44
CA LEU A 49 -13.10 -5.90 8.46
C LEU A 49 -12.64 -5.47 7.06
N ARG A 50 -12.90 -6.29 6.04
CA ARG A 50 -12.57 -5.97 4.65
C ARG A 50 -13.32 -4.74 4.16
N VAL A 51 -14.62 -4.62 4.46
CA VAL A 51 -15.41 -3.42 4.14
C VAL A 51 -14.83 -2.18 4.79
N VAL A 52 -14.36 -2.27 6.04
CA VAL A 52 -13.73 -1.13 6.72
C VAL A 52 -12.39 -0.76 6.08
N VAL A 53 -11.58 -1.75 5.71
CA VAL A 53 -10.27 -1.49 5.08
C VAL A 53 -10.44 -0.90 3.68
N SER A 54 -11.35 -1.44 2.85
CA SER A 54 -11.63 -0.86 1.54
C SER A 54 -12.21 0.56 1.63
N SER A 55 -13.12 0.80 2.57
CA SER A 55 -13.65 2.15 2.80
C SER A 55 -12.57 3.14 3.25
N LEU A 56 -11.62 2.70 4.06
CA LEU A 56 -10.45 3.49 4.44
C LEU A 56 -9.56 3.79 3.23
N ALA A 57 -9.31 2.78 2.39
CA ALA A 57 -8.53 2.94 1.16
C ALA A 57 -9.20 3.93 0.21
N ASP A 58 -10.50 3.77 -0.06
CA ASP A 58 -11.28 4.70 -0.88
C ASP A 58 -11.18 6.14 -0.35
N TRP A 59 -11.35 6.32 0.96
CA TRP A 59 -11.26 7.64 1.56
C TRP A 59 -9.87 8.25 1.45
N MET A 60 -8.82 7.46 1.69
CA MET A 60 -7.44 7.94 1.64
C MET A 60 -6.99 8.30 0.23
N GLU A 61 -7.42 7.54 -0.78
CA GLU A 61 -6.96 7.69 -2.17
C GLU A 61 -7.82 8.71 -2.96
N ASN A 62 -9.12 8.78 -2.68
CA ASN A 62 -10.05 9.62 -3.46
C ASN A 62 -10.38 10.95 -2.77
N SER A 63 -9.97 11.15 -1.52
CA SER A 63 -10.22 12.38 -0.76
C SER A 63 -8.92 13.15 -0.51
N SER A 64 -9.05 14.31 0.09
CA SER A 64 -7.92 15.08 0.63
C SER A 64 -8.02 15.09 2.16
N PRO A 65 -7.66 13.99 2.84
CA PRO A 65 -7.74 13.94 4.30
C PRO A 65 -6.87 15.00 4.95
N PRO A 66 -7.22 15.49 6.14
CA PRO A 66 -6.39 16.44 6.86
C PRO A 66 -5.03 15.81 7.20
N TRP A 67 -3.97 16.62 7.24
CA TRP A 67 -2.61 16.15 7.51
C TRP A 67 -2.50 15.25 8.75
N ALA A 68 -3.28 15.56 9.79
CA ALA A 68 -3.32 14.75 11.01
C ALA A 68 -3.72 13.27 10.77
N ALA A 69 -4.54 13.01 9.75
CA ALA A 69 -4.93 11.64 9.39
C ALA A 69 -3.78 10.85 8.75
N TYR A 70 -2.83 11.53 8.13
CA TYR A 70 -1.64 10.89 7.55
C TYR A 70 -0.52 10.65 8.56
N GLY A 71 -0.56 11.29 9.72
CA GLY A 71 0.55 11.27 10.68
C GLY A 71 0.99 9.87 11.08
N ALA A 72 0.06 9.01 11.46
CA ALA A 72 0.36 7.62 11.82
C ALA A 72 0.74 6.74 10.60
N PRO A 73 -0.05 6.71 9.49
CA PRO A 73 0.32 5.93 8.31
C PRO A 73 1.64 6.34 7.66
N MET A 74 2.05 7.61 7.81
CA MET A 74 3.32 8.11 7.25
C MET A 74 4.52 7.94 8.17
N ALA A 75 4.32 7.47 9.40
CA ALA A 75 5.42 7.17 10.31
C ALA A 75 6.36 6.11 9.70
N CYS A 76 7.64 6.24 9.98
CA CYS A 76 8.63 5.25 9.58
C CYS A 76 9.74 5.11 10.62
N CYS A 77 10.27 3.90 10.77
CA CYS A 77 11.52 3.65 11.48
C CYS A 77 12.70 3.82 10.52
N MET A 78 13.73 4.53 10.95
CA MET A 78 14.96 4.65 10.19
C MET A 78 15.95 3.58 10.63
N VAL A 79 16.40 2.76 9.69
CA VAL A 79 17.42 1.74 9.91
C VAL A 79 18.66 2.09 9.10
N ALA A 80 19.80 2.04 9.77
CA ALA A 80 21.08 2.28 9.13
C ALA A 80 21.68 0.96 8.63
N PHE A 81 22.04 0.93 7.36
CA PHE A 81 22.77 -0.18 6.75
C PHE A 81 24.18 0.27 6.38
N ASP A 82 25.16 -0.56 6.67
CA ASP A 82 26.52 -0.34 6.23
C ASP A 82 26.63 -0.45 4.71
N LYS A 83 27.36 0.50 4.13
CA LYS A 83 27.71 0.52 2.72
C LYS A 83 29.23 0.68 2.61
N ILE A 84 29.83 0.13 1.58
CA ILE A 84 31.29 0.12 1.36
C ILE A 84 31.96 1.50 1.52
N LEU A 85 31.20 2.59 1.32
CA LEU A 85 31.66 3.97 1.45
C LEU A 85 30.74 4.85 2.30
N GLY A 86 30.12 4.31 3.34
CA GLY A 86 29.28 5.08 4.26
C GLY A 86 28.04 4.37 4.76
N LEU A 87 27.12 5.11 5.36
CA LEU A 87 25.83 4.60 5.87
C LEU A 87 24.71 4.92 4.89
N ARG A 88 23.85 3.95 4.66
CA ARG A 88 22.58 4.13 3.97
C ARG A 88 21.44 4.07 4.97
N LEU A 89 20.69 5.15 5.09
CA LEU A 89 19.47 5.16 5.87
C LEU A 89 18.31 4.63 5.02
N VAL A 90 17.59 3.66 5.55
CA VAL A 90 16.40 3.07 4.94
C VAL A 90 15.23 3.28 5.88
N GLY A 91 14.16 3.90 5.40
CA GLY A 91 12.93 4.08 6.15
C GLY A 91 12.03 2.83 6.00
N ILE A 92 11.66 2.22 7.12
CA ILE A 92 10.64 1.16 7.15
C ILE A 92 9.33 1.85 7.51
N GLY A 93 8.45 2.00 6.53
CA GLY A 93 7.12 2.61 6.71
C GLY A 93 6.12 1.63 7.33
N GLU A 94 4.98 2.18 7.74
CA GLU A 94 3.89 1.40 8.30
C GLU A 94 3.33 0.37 7.32
N THR A 95 3.04 -0.81 7.84
CA THR A 95 2.48 -1.93 7.06
C THR A 95 1.15 -1.56 6.41
N LEU A 96 0.29 -0.84 7.13
CA LEU A 96 -0.99 -0.38 6.59
C LEU A 96 -0.80 0.59 5.41
N ARG A 97 0.11 1.55 5.52
CA ARG A 97 0.45 2.47 4.42
C ARG A 97 0.91 1.71 3.18
N TRP A 98 1.78 0.74 3.38
CA TRP A 98 2.29 -0.07 2.28
C TRP A 98 1.19 -0.94 1.64
N ALA A 99 0.28 -1.45 2.47
CA ALA A 99 -0.90 -2.17 2.03
C ALA A 99 -1.81 -1.29 1.15
N LEU A 100 -2.16 -0.10 1.64
CA LEU A 100 -2.99 0.87 0.90
C LEU A 100 -2.34 1.27 -0.42
N ALA A 101 -1.04 1.59 -0.41
CA ALA A 101 -0.31 1.94 -1.63
C ALA A 101 -0.28 0.80 -2.66
N LYS A 102 -0.18 -0.47 -2.22
CA LYS A 102 -0.23 -1.62 -3.13
C LYS A 102 -1.60 -1.81 -3.77
N ILE A 103 -2.68 -1.65 -3.00
CA ILE A 103 -4.04 -1.70 -3.56
C ILE A 103 -4.22 -0.57 -4.57
N GLY A 104 -3.87 0.67 -4.20
CA GLY A 104 -3.98 1.82 -5.09
C GLY A 104 -3.18 1.63 -6.39
N LEU A 105 -1.97 1.13 -6.32
CA LEU A 105 -1.16 0.82 -7.50
C LEU A 105 -1.80 -0.25 -8.39
N ARG A 106 -2.35 -1.32 -7.80
CA ARG A 106 -3.03 -2.36 -8.55
C ARG A 106 -4.24 -1.81 -9.30
N THR A 107 -5.08 -1.05 -8.61
CA THR A 107 -6.31 -0.50 -9.19
C THR A 107 -6.00 0.55 -10.26
N ALA A 108 -4.93 1.33 -10.09
CA ALA A 108 -4.48 2.33 -11.05
C ALA A 108 -3.57 1.76 -12.17
N GLU A 109 -3.24 0.48 -12.15
CA GLU A 109 -2.25 -0.13 -13.05
C GLU A 109 -2.55 0.12 -14.53
N ASP A 110 -3.79 -0.13 -14.95
CA ASP A 110 -4.19 0.05 -16.35
C ASP A 110 -4.22 1.52 -16.77
N GLN A 111 -4.59 2.40 -15.85
CA GLN A 111 -4.56 3.85 -16.06
C GLN A 111 -3.11 4.34 -16.17
N ALA A 112 -2.23 3.85 -15.28
CA ALA A 112 -0.81 4.18 -15.30
C ALA A 112 -0.13 3.68 -16.58
N LYS A 113 -0.41 2.45 -17.01
CA LYS A 113 0.09 1.90 -18.28
C LYS A 113 -0.36 2.75 -19.48
N THR A 114 -1.63 3.16 -19.50
CA THR A 114 -2.18 3.99 -20.57
C THR A 114 -1.54 5.38 -20.59
N ALA A 115 -1.38 6.00 -19.43
CA ALA A 115 -0.82 7.34 -19.29
C ALA A 115 0.68 7.40 -19.60
N CYS A 116 1.44 6.37 -19.19
CA CYS A 116 2.89 6.33 -19.37
C CYS A 116 3.31 5.83 -20.77
N GLY A 117 2.45 5.09 -21.45
CA GLY A 117 2.73 4.55 -22.78
C GLY A 117 3.93 3.59 -22.81
N SER A 118 4.43 3.31 -24.01
CA SER A 118 5.51 2.34 -24.23
C SER A 118 6.91 2.80 -23.75
N LEU A 119 7.05 4.04 -23.32
CA LEU A 119 8.33 4.60 -22.87
C LEU A 119 8.57 4.39 -21.36
N GLN A 120 7.58 3.88 -20.62
CA GLN A 120 7.71 3.64 -19.19
C GLN A 120 8.36 2.28 -18.93
N LEU A 121 9.62 2.30 -18.57
CA LEU A 121 10.41 1.09 -18.31
C LEU A 121 10.40 0.65 -16.83
N CYS A 122 9.95 1.49 -15.91
CA CYS A 122 10.14 1.26 -14.47
C CYS A 122 8.87 0.93 -13.69
N ALA A 123 7.70 1.09 -14.26
CA ALA A 123 6.45 0.79 -13.56
C ALA A 123 5.64 -0.25 -14.34
N VAL A 124 5.31 -1.34 -13.67
CA VAL A 124 4.31 -2.31 -14.11
C VAL A 124 4.66 -3.13 -15.39
N LEU A 125 5.71 -2.82 -16.11
CA LEU A 125 6.17 -3.65 -17.24
C LEU A 125 7.09 -4.76 -16.73
N GLU A 126 6.87 -6.00 -17.16
CA GLU A 126 7.66 -7.17 -16.75
C GLU A 126 9.18 -7.02 -17.05
N ALA A 127 9.55 -6.13 -17.95
CA ALA A 127 10.92 -5.84 -18.31
C ALA A 127 11.50 -4.60 -17.59
N GLY A 128 10.75 -3.97 -16.72
CA GLY A 128 11.15 -2.77 -15.96
C GLY A 128 11.80 -3.12 -14.63
N ILE A 129 12.87 -3.93 -14.61
CA ILE A 129 13.61 -4.28 -13.38
C ILE A 129 14.64 -3.20 -13.09
#